data_39d4a978fbc56c6cdabaa86c6bd99275
#
_entry.id   39d4a978fbc56c6cdabaa86c6bd99275
#
_cell.length_a   1.000
_cell.length_b   1.000
_cell.length_c   1.000
_cell.angle_alpha   90.00
_cell.angle_beta   90.00
_cell.angle_gamma   90.00
#
_symmetry.space_group_name_H-M   'P 1'
#
loop_
_entity.id
_entity.type
_entity.pdbx_description
1 polymer ?
#
loop_
_entity_poly.entity_id
_entity_poly.type
_entity_poly.pdbx_seq_one_letter_code
_entity_poly.pdbx_strand_id
1 'polypeptide(L)'
;MISHPNRLPGEKLDPVASGVFLLVHLIPVLAIFTGIGWHDWQILLVTYWGRMFFITGGYHRYFAHKSYKTSRAFQFLLAFGGTTATQKGPLWWAGHHRLHHRFTDTVQDAHSPIKGVMFSHIGWIICPQSDETPTDAIADFNKVPELRWINKHDFVGPWALALLCLWWGGWSGLVVGFFLSTVL
;
A
#
# COMPACT_ATOMS: atom_id res chain seq x y z
N MET A 1 23.14 6.70 -12.27
CA MET A 1 21.94 7.19 -11.55
C MET A 1 22.24 8.57 -11.01
N ILE A 2 21.49 9.59 -11.42
CA ILE A 2 21.69 10.98 -10.95
C ILE A 2 21.24 11.01 -9.49
N SER A 3 22.18 11.22 -8.56
CA SER A 3 21.86 11.42 -7.15
C SER A 3 21.28 12.82 -6.97
N HIS A 4 20.07 12.92 -6.48
CA HIS A 4 19.49 14.22 -6.13
C HIS A 4 20.15 14.75 -4.85
N PRO A 5 20.55 16.04 -4.79
CA PRO A 5 21.35 16.60 -3.68
C PRO A 5 20.65 16.47 -2.30
N ASN A 6 19.32 16.46 -2.28
CA ASN A 6 18.53 16.37 -1.04
C ASN A 6 18.19 14.93 -0.61
N ARG A 7 18.67 13.90 -1.30
CA ARG A 7 18.51 12.51 -0.86
C ARG A 7 19.55 12.17 0.20
N LEU A 8 19.12 11.44 1.19
CA LEU A 8 20.00 10.94 2.23
C LEU A 8 20.94 9.86 1.68
N PRO A 9 22.15 9.69 2.26
CA PRO A 9 23.04 8.59 1.90
C PRO A 9 22.31 7.24 2.04
N GLY A 10 22.35 6.44 0.98
CA GLY A 10 21.68 5.13 0.97
C GLY A 10 20.27 5.12 0.34
N GLU A 11 19.62 6.24 0.13
CA GLU A 11 18.33 6.32 -0.58
C GLU A 11 18.49 5.97 -2.06
N LYS A 12 18.60 4.67 -2.34
CA LYS A 12 18.73 4.10 -3.68
C LYS A 12 17.55 3.21 -3.99
N LEU A 13 17.14 3.20 -5.26
CA LEU A 13 16.08 2.31 -5.71
C LEU A 13 16.59 0.87 -5.73
N ASP A 14 15.81 -0.07 -5.20
CA ASP A 14 16.07 -1.49 -5.31
C ASP A 14 15.69 -1.98 -6.72
N PRO A 15 16.62 -2.64 -7.46
CA PRO A 15 16.32 -3.11 -8.82
C PRO A 15 15.23 -4.17 -8.88
N VAL A 16 15.18 -5.07 -7.88
CA VAL A 16 14.19 -6.16 -7.83
C VAL A 16 12.81 -5.59 -7.52
N ALA A 17 12.71 -4.76 -6.49
CA ALA A 17 11.46 -4.07 -6.15
C ALA A 17 10.97 -3.19 -7.30
N SER A 18 11.88 -2.51 -8.02
CA SER A 18 11.54 -1.72 -9.21
C SER A 18 10.97 -2.59 -10.34
N GLY A 19 11.56 -3.77 -10.56
CA GLY A 19 11.09 -4.73 -11.56
C GLY A 19 9.70 -5.27 -11.21
N VAL A 20 9.47 -5.65 -9.96
CA VAL A 20 8.15 -6.11 -9.48
C VAL A 20 7.11 -5.00 -9.59
N PHE A 21 7.45 -3.78 -9.19
CA PHE A 21 6.57 -2.62 -9.30
C PHE A 21 6.15 -2.37 -10.76
N LEU A 22 7.11 -2.37 -11.69
CA LEU A 22 6.84 -2.22 -13.11
C LEU A 22 5.96 -3.36 -13.65
N LEU A 23 6.25 -4.60 -13.28
CA LEU A 23 5.47 -5.77 -13.70
C LEU A 23 4.00 -5.63 -13.27
N VAL A 24 3.74 -5.26 -12.02
CA VAL A 24 2.36 -5.05 -11.52
C VAL A 24 1.62 -3.99 -12.35
N HIS A 25 2.30 -2.93 -12.78
CA HIS A 25 1.70 -1.89 -13.62
C HIS A 25 1.49 -2.31 -15.08
N LEU A 26 2.25 -3.28 -15.58
CA LEU A 26 2.11 -3.80 -16.94
C LEU A 26 1.03 -4.89 -17.06
N ILE A 27 0.77 -5.66 -15.99
CA ILE A 27 -0.23 -6.74 -16.02
C ILE A 27 -1.63 -6.25 -16.46
N PRO A 28 -2.15 -5.05 -16.06
CA PRO A 28 -3.43 -4.55 -16.55
C PRO A 28 -3.55 -4.45 -18.07
N VAL A 29 -2.43 -4.32 -18.79
CA VAL A 29 -2.43 -4.32 -20.27
C VAL A 29 -2.97 -5.64 -20.84
N LEU A 30 -2.86 -6.74 -20.09
CA LEU A 30 -3.42 -8.03 -20.47
C LEU A 30 -4.94 -8.01 -20.62
N ALA A 31 -5.62 -6.99 -20.08
CA ALA A 31 -7.06 -6.78 -20.27
C ALA A 31 -7.45 -6.64 -21.76
N ILE A 32 -6.51 -6.21 -22.61
CA ILE A 32 -6.70 -6.17 -24.07
C ILE A 32 -6.95 -7.59 -24.63
N PHE A 33 -6.34 -8.61 -24.03
CA PHE A 33 -6.43 -10.01 -24.48
C PHE A 33 -7.54 -10.77 -23.75
N THR A 34 -7.80 -10.48 -22.47
CA THR A 34 -8.87 -11.13 -21.69
C THR A 34 -10.26 -10.56 -22.02
N GLY A 35 -10.30 -9.35 -22.60
CA GLY A 35 -11.51 -8.56 -22.73
C GLY A 35 -11.94 -7.96 -21.39
N ILE A 36 -12.86 -7.02 -21.42
CA ILE A 36 -13.48 -6.40 -20.24
C ILE A 36 -14.99 -6.41 -20.44
N GLY A 37 -15.70 -7.23 -19.66
CA GLY A 37 -17.16 -7.27 -19.65
C GLY A 37 -17.76 -6.39 -18.54
N TRP A 38 -19.09 -6.30 -18.52
CA TRP A 38 -19.80 -5.53 -17.48
C TRP A 38 -19.53 -6.06 -16.06
N HIS A 39 -19.40 -7.36 -15.92
CA HIS A 39 -19.06 -8.00 -14.64
C HIS A 39 -17.67 -7.57 -14.12
N ASP A 40 -16.68 -7.43 -15.00
CA ASP A 40 -15.33 -7.00 -14.61
C ASP A 40 -15.33 -5.56 -14.08
N TRP A 41 -16.14 -4.67 -14.69
CA TRP A 41 -16.33 -3.31 -14.18
C TRP A 41 -16.96 -3.30 -12.78
N GLN A 42 -17.91 -4.19 -12.50
CA GLN A 42 -18.49 -4.30 -11.17
C GLN A 42 -17.45 -4.76 -10.15
N ILE A 43 -16.65 -5.78 -10.47
CA ILE A 43 -15.57 -6.25 -9.60
C ILE A 43 -14.55 -5.11 -9.36
N LEU A 44 -14.13 -4.41 -10.41
CA LEU A 44 -13.20 -3.29 -10.30
C LEU A 44 -13.74 -2.20 -9.37
N LEU A 45 -14.98 -1.78 -9.54
CA LEU A 45 -15.58 -0.73 -8.71
C LEU A 45 -15.65 -1.16 -7.24
N VAL A 46 -16.07 -2.40 -6.96
CA VAL A 46 -16.17 -2.93 -5.59
C VAL A 46 -14.78 -3.01 -4.94
N THR A 47 -13.79 -3.53 -5.66
CA THR A 47 -12.43 -3.68 -5.12
C THR A 47 -11.74 -2.34 -4.96
N TYR A 48 -11.87 -1.43 -5.91
CA TYR A 48 -11.29 -0.08 -5.84
C TYR A 48 -11.86 0.70 -4.65
N TRP A 49 -13.19 0.84 -4.55
CA TRP A 49 -13.82 1.59 -3.47
C TRP A 49 -13.63 0.92 -2.11
N GLY A 50 -13.64 -0.42 -2.05
CA GLY A 50 -13.33 -1.16 -0.84
C GLY A 50 -11.93 -0.86 -0.33
N ARG A 51 -10.92 -0.88 -1.20
CA ARG A 51 -9.53 -0.51 -0.86
C ARG A 51 -9.42 0.95 -0.44
N MET A 52 -10.06 1.87 -1.17
CA MET A 52 -10.08 3.29 -0.80
C MET A 52 -10.66 3.50 0.60
N PHE A 53 -11.74 2.78 0.93
CA PHE A 53 -12.31 2.81 2.28
C PHE A 53 -11.29 2.34 3.34
N PHE A 54 -10.63 1.20 3.13
CA PHE A 54 -9.69 0.66 4.10
C PHE A 54 -8.41 1.49 4.24
N ILE A 55 -7.91 2.08 3.15
CA ILE A 55 -6.78 3.02 3.24
C ILE A 55 -7.21 4.30 3.93
N THR A 56 -8.28 4.93 3.48
CA THR A 56 -8.69 6.25 3.99
C THR A 56 -9.30 6.16 5.39
N GLY A 57 -10.26 5.25 5.61
CA GLY A 57 -10.93 5.06 6.90
C GLY A 57 -10.06 4.30 7.90
N GLY A 58 -9.37 3.24 7.43
CA GLY A 58 -8.51 2.40 8.26
C GLY A 58 -7.12 2.99 8.47
N TYR A 59 -6.24 2.86 7.47
CA TYR A 59 -4.82 3.22 7.62
C TYR A 59 -4.63 4.68 7.98
N HIS A 60 -5.26 5.57 7.24
CA HIS A 60 -5.12 7.00 7.45
C HIS A 60 -5.86 7.49 8.70
N ARG A 61 -7.20 7.41 8.73
CA ARG A 61 -7.99 8.01 9.81
C ARG A 61 -7.88 7.26 11.13
N TYR A 62 -7.91 5.92 11.12
CA TYR A 62 -7.87 5.14 12.35
C TYR A 62 -6.45 4.96 12.88
N PHE A 63 -5.54 4.34 12.08
CA PHE A 63 -4.19 4.00 12.57
C PHE A 63 -3.25 5.21 12.62
N ALA A 64 -3.24 6.08 11.62
CA ALA A 64 -2.35 7.24 11.63
C ALA A 64 -2.88 8.37 12.51
N HIS A 65 -4.10 8.84 12.27
CA HIS A 65 -4.66 10.02 12.94
C HIS A 65 -5.47 9.74 14.21
N LYS A 66 -5.82 8.48 14.51
CA LYS A 66 -6.66 8.11 15.68
C LYS A 66 -7.97 8.89 15.77
N SER A 67 -8.58 9.16 14.62
CA SER A 67 -9.75 10.05 14.53
C SER A 67 -11.01 9.47 15.18
N TYR A 68 -11.03 8.17 15.45
CA TYR A 68 -12.16 7.49 16.12
C TYR A 68 -11.68 6.26 16.87
N LYS A 69 -12.56 5.70 17.70
CA LYS A 69 -12.34 4.45 18.44
C LYS A 69 -13.23 3.36 17.87
N THR A 70 -12.77 2.10 17.96
CA THR A 70 -13.54 0.95 17.51
C THR A 70 -13.23 -0.30 18.32
N SER A 71 -13.97 -1.39 18.09
CA SER A 71 -13.70 -2.69 18.70
C SER A 71 -12.41 -3.31 18.16
N ARG A 72 -11.80 -4.22 18.94
CA ARG A 72 -10.58 -4.94 18.54
C ARG A 72 -10.79 -5.77 17.26
N ALA A 73 -11.98 -6.35 17.10
CA ALA A 73 -12.32 -7.11 15.90
C ALA A 73 -12.40 -6.21 14.65
N PHE A 74 -13.06 -5.04 14.77
CA PHE A 74 -13.14 -4.11 13.66
C PHE A 74 -11.78 -3.44 13.36
N GLN A 75 -10.95 -3.22 14.38
CA GLN A 75 -9.55 -2.79 14.21
C GLN A 75 -8.78 -3.79 13.33
N PHE A 76 -8.91 -5.10 13.59
CA PHE A 76 -8.25 -6.11 12.76
C PHE A 76 -8.83 -6.14 11.34
N LEU A 77 -10.15 -5.99 11.18
CA LEU A 77 -10.79 -5.88 9.86
C LEU A 77 -10.23 -4.69 9.06
N LEU A 78 -10.08 -3.53 9.70
CA LEU A 78 -9.46 -2.35 9.06
C LEU A 78 -8.00 -2.61 8.67
N ALA A 79 -7.25 -3.27 9.53
CA ALA A 79 -5.86 -3.64 9.28
C ALA A 79 -5.74 -4.61 8.09
N PHE A 80 -6.50 -5.70 8.12
CA PHE A 80 -6.52 -6.70 7.06
C PHE A 80 -7.01 -6.11 5.72
N GLY A 81 -8.13 -5.37 5.76
CA GLY A 81 -8.69 -4.73 4.57
C GLY A 81 -7.70 -3.75 3.93
N GLY A 82 -6.95 -3.00 4.74
CA GLY A 82 -5.91 -2.10 4.25
C GLY A 82 -4.77 -2.80 3.51
N THR A 83 -4.36 -4.00 3.96
CA THR A 83 -3.32 -4.77 3.24
C THR A 83 -3.74 -5.14 1.81
N THR A 84 -5.06 -5.29 1.56
CA THR A 84 -5.56 -5.61 0.20
C THR A 84 -5.20 -4.56 -0.84
N ALA A 85 -4.88 -3.34 -0.41
CA ALA A 85 -4.44 -2.25 -1.30
C ALA A 85 -2.97 -2.36 -1.74
N THR A 86 -2.24 -3.40 -1.32
CA THR A 86 -0.83 -3.63 -1.67
C THR A 86 0.12 -2.50 -1.24
N GLN A 87 -0.26 -1.77 -0.19
CA GLN A 87 0.52 -0.65 0.37
C GLN A 87 1.20 -1.02 1.69
N LYS A 88 1.70 -2.25 1.80
CA LYS A 88 2.32 -2.82 3.01
C LYS A 88 1.36 -2.96 4.20
N GLY A 89 1.91 -3.18 5.40
CA GLY A 89 1.12 -3.41 6.60
C GLY A 89 0.65 -2.14 7.31
N PRO A 90 -0.35 -2.26 8.21
CA PRO A 90 -0.95 -1.10 8.90
C PRO A 90 0.02 -0.32 9.77
N LEU A 91 0.96 -1.01 10.43
CA LEU A 91 1.93 -0.34 11.31
C LEU A 91 3.01 0.37 10.50
N TRP A 92 3.45 -0.24 9.40
CA TRP A 92 4.40 0.38 8.48
C TRP A 92 3.80 1.66 7.89
N TRP A 93 2.60 1.56 7.31
CA TRP A 93 1.93 2.67 6.66
C TRP A 93 1.66 3.84 7.63
N ALA A 94 1.03 3.53 8.77
CA ALA A 94 0.68 4.56 9.74
C ALA A 94 1.91 5.17 10.42
N GLY A 95 2.95 4.38 10.65
CA GLY A 95 4.21 4.86 11.19
C GLY A 95 4.90 5.87 10.28
N HIS A 96 5.04 5.55 8.98
CA HIS A 96 5.59 6.47 7.98
C HIS A 96 4.73 7.71 7.81
N HIS A 97 3.40 7.57 7.81
CA HIS A 97 2.50 8.71 7.70
C HIS A 97 2.59 9.67 8.89
N ARG A 98 2.76 9.14 10.13
CA ARG A 98 3.01 9.98 11.31
C ARG A 98 4.36 10.70 11.24
N LEU A 99 5.40 10.03 10.72
CA LEU A 99 6.70 10.66 10.49
C LEU A 99 6.62 11.73 9.41
N HIS A 100 5.89 11.47 8.32
CA HIS A 100 5.62 12.48 7.30
C HIS A 100 4.99 13.75 7.92
N HIS A 101 3.93 13.62 8.71
CA HIS A 101 3.33 14.78 9.38
C HIS A 101 4.30 15.50 10.34
N ARG A 102 5.23 14.79 10.95
CA ARG A 102 6.23 15.40 11.85
C ARG A 102 7.32 16.15 11.10
N PHE A 103 7.72 15.64 9.94
CA PHE A 103 8.88 16.12 9.18
C PHE A 103 8.52 16.62 7.78
N THR A 104 7.25 16.94 7.54
CA THR A 104 6.73 17.37 6.22
C THR A 104 7.71 18.29 5.51
N ASP A 105 8.00 17.96 4.26
CA ASP A 105 8.85 18.72 3.33
C ASP A 105 10.32 18.94 3.78
N THR A 106 10.79 18.18 4.78
CA THR A 106 12.21 18.15 5.16
C THR A 106 12.96 16.97 4.53
N VAL A 107 14.28 16.91 4.69
CA VAL A 107 15.10 15.78 4.24
C VAL A 107 14.82 14.48 5.03
N GLN A 108 14.24 14.57 6.22
CA GLN A 108 13.86 13.44 7.07
C GLN A 108 12.52 12.81 6.66
N ASP A 109 11.70 13.54 5.91
CA ASP A 109 10.49 12.98 5.33
C ASP A 109 10.84 12.01 4.20
N ALA A 110 10.41 10.74 4.33
CA ALA A 110 10.73 9.70 3.35
C ALA A 110 10.31 10.06 1.93
N HIS A 111 9.17 10.73 1.77
CA HIS A 111 8.60 11.10 0.48
C HIS A 111 8.50 12.63 0.27
N SER A 112 9.43 13.38 0.86
CA SER A 112 9.51 14.82 0.68
C SER A 112 9.68 15.22 -0.80
N PRO A 113 8.91 16.18 -1.32
CA PRO A 113 9.03 16.64 -2.70
C PRO A 113 10.38 17.28 -3.01
N ILE A 114 11.12 17.77 -1.99
CA ILE A 114 12.46 18.31 -2.19
C ILE A 114 13.49 17.27 -2.67
N LYS A 115 13.18 15.95 -2.53
CA LYS A 115 13.99 14.83 -3.03
C LYS A 115 13.75 14.51 -4.51
N GLY A 116 12.89 15.28 -5.17
CA GLY A 116 12.47 15.13 -6.56
C GLY A 116 11.16 14.35 -6.71
N VAL A 117 10.32 14.80 -7.64
CA VAL A 117 8.94 14.31 -7.84
C VAL A 117 8.85 12.80 -7.99
N MET A 118 9.68 12.20 -8.84
CA MET A 118 9.66 10.75 -9.06
C MET A 118 10.05 9.95 -7.81
N PHE A 119 10.99 10.45 -7.02
CA PHE A 119 11.38 9.78 -5.79
C PHE A 119 10.30 9.92 -4.71
N SER A 120 9.77 11.11 -4.51
CA SER A 120 8.72 11.36 -3.51
C SER A 120 7.41 10.65 -3.84
N HIS A 121 7.12 10.42 -5.12
CA HIS A 121 5.90 9.72 -5.53
C HIS A 121 6.04 8.20 -5.49
N ILE A 122 7.10 7.65 -6.08
CA ILE A 122 7.28 6.20 -6.25
C ILE A 122 8.56 5.70 -5.61
N GLY A 123 9.68 6.43 -5.80
CA GLY A 123 11.01 5.94 -5.47
C GLY A 123 11.21 5.56 -4.01
N TRP A 124 10.60 6.30 -3.09
CA TRP A 124 10.68 6.03 -1.67
C TRP A 124 10.07 4.67 -1.28
N ILE A 125 9.00 4.22 -1.98
CA ILE A 125 8.32 2.94 -1.73
C ILE A 125 9.21 1.74 -2.08
N ILE A 126 10.01 1.89 -3.14
CA ILE A 126 10.93 0.86 -3.65
C ILE A 126 12.37 1.09 -3.18
N CYS A 127 12.55 1.88 -2.14
CA CYS A 127 13.83 2.16 -1.49
C CYS A 127 13.96 1.32 -0.22
N PRO A 128 15.00 0.48 -0.06
CA PRO A 128 15.16 -0.41 1.11
C PRO A 128 15.15 0.32 2.46
N GLN A 129 15.58 1.59 2.49
CA GLN A 129 15.54 2.38 3.72
C GLN A 129 14.11 2.64 4.23
N SER A 130 13.13 2.54 3.35
CA SER A 130 11.71 2.69 3.71
C SER A 130 11.04 1.35 4.09
N ASP A 131 11.76 0.23 4.03
CA ASP A 131 11.17 -1.09 4.33
C ASP A 131 10.91 -1.30 5.82
N GLU A 132 11.72 -0.68 6.68
CA GLU A 132 11.59 -0.83 8.11
C GLU A 132 10.33 -0.13 8.65
N THR A 133 9.61 -0.83 9.53
CA THR A 133 8.46 -0.24 10.23
C THR A 133 8.96 0.71 11.33
N PRO A 134 8.60 2.01 11.31
CA PRO A 134 9.05 2.95 12.34
C PRO A 134 8.26 2.75 13.65
N THR A 135 8.66 1.74 14.42
CA THR A 135 7.95 1.24 15.60
C THR A 135 7.74 2.29 16.68
N ASP A 136 8.67 3.23 16.83
CA ASP A 136 8.56 4.31 17.82
C ASP A 136 7.44 5.30 17.47
N ALA A 137 7.24 5.57 16.18
CA ALA A 137 6.15 6.44 15.72
C ALA A 137 4.76 5.81 15.90
N ILE A 138 4.67 4.47 16.02
CA ILE A 138 3.44 3.69 16.10
C ILE A 138 3.40 2.81 17.36
N ALA A 139 4.13 3.17 18.42
CA ALA A 139 4.30 2.37 19.63
C ALA A 139 2.98 1.97 20.32
N ASP A 140 1.94 2.77 20.17
CA ASP A 140 0.60 2.51 20.69
C ASP A 140 -0.05 1.27 20.07
N PHE A 141 -0.04 1.15 18.75
CA PHE A 141 -0.60 0.00 18.03
C PHE A 141 0.39 -1.16 17.89
N ASN A 142 1.69 -0.90 17.99
CA ASN A 142 2.72 -1.95 17.96
C ASN A 142 2.66 -2.90 19.18
N LYS A 143 1.90 -2.56 20.23
CA LYS A 143 1.64 -3.44 21.37
C LYS A 143 0.65 -4.56 21.05
N VAL A 144 -0.13 -4.43 19.98
CA VAL A 144 -1.22 -5.34 19.62
C VAL A 144 -0.67 -6.49 18.76
N PRO A 145 -0.70 -7.75 19.24
CA PRO A 145 -0.01 -8.86 18.57
C PRO A 145 -0.57 -9.18 17.19
N GLU A 146 -1.89 -9.12 16.99
CA GLU A 146 -2.50 -9.35 15.68
C GLU A 146 -2.16 -8.26 14.66
N LEU A 147 -1.93 -7.02 15.09
CA LEU A 147 -1.48 -5.96 14.19
C LEU A 147 -0.02 -6.17 13.78
N ARG A 148 0.84 -6.62 14.70
CA ARG A 148 2.21 -7.03 14.35
C ARG A 148 2.22 -8.21 13.38
N TRP A 149 1.31 -9.18 13.61
CA TRP A 149 1.21 -10.34 12.73
C TRP A 149 0.83 -9.93 11.30
N ILE A 150 -0.26 -9.16 11.14
CA ILE A 150 -0.70 -8.73 9.80
C ILE A 150 0.27 -7.73 9.15
N ASN A 151 1.00 -6.95 9.93
CA ASN A 151 2.04 -6.07 9.42
C ASN A 151 3.25 -6.84 8.86
N LYS A 152 3.61 -7.96 9.51
CA LYS A 152 4.67 -8.87 9.04
C LYS A 152 4.23 -9.71 7.83
N HIS A 153 2.94 -10.03 7.74
CA HIS A 153 2.35 -10.89 6.70
C HIS A 153 1.40 -10.07 5.82
N ASP A 154 1.80 -8.87 5.45
CA ASP A 154 1.00 -7.92 4.69
C ASP A 154 0.60 -8.41 3.29
N PHE A 155 1.31 -9.42 2.76
CA PHE A 155 1.00 -10.12 1.52
C PHE A 155 -0.28 -10.96 1.59
N VAL A 156 -0.78 -11.32 2.78
CA VAL A 156 -1.97 -12.18 2.93
C VAL A 156 -3.22 -11.53 2.36
N GLY A 157 -3.43 -10.23 2.60
CA GLY A 157 -4.58 -9.50 2.06
C GLY A 157 -4.57 -9.41 0.53
N PRO A 158 -3.48 -8.99 -0.12
CA PRO A 158 -3.36 -8.99 -1.58
C PRO A 158 -3.63 -10.36 -2.21
N TRP A 159 -3.02 -11.42 -1.68
CA TRP A 159 -3.25 -12.78 -2.19
C TRP A 159 -4.71 -13.23 -2.00
N ALA A 160 -5.31 -12.97 -0.84
CA ALA A 160 -6.72 -13.29 -0.60
C ALA A 160 -7.64 -12.60 -1.61
N LEU A 161 -7.40 -11.30 -1.87
CA LEU A 161 -8.21 -10.54 -2.83
C LEU A 161 -7.96 -10.99 -4.28
N ALA A 162 -6.71 -11.27 -4.64
CA ALA A 162 -6.38 -11.77 -5.98
C ALA A 162 -7.07 -13.10 -6.27
N LEU A 163 -7.03 -14.04 -5.31
CA LEU A 163 -7.73 -15.33 -5.41
C LEU A 163 -9.25 -15.17 -5.47
N LEU A 164 -9.81 -14.24 -4.70
CA LEU A 164 -11.23 -13.92 -4.74
C LEU A 164 -11.64 -13.35 -6.12
N CYS A 165 -10.86 -12.44 -6.68
CA CYS A 165 -11.09 -11.89 -8.01
C CYS A 165 -10.99 -12.98 -9.10
N LEU A 166 -10.00 -13.86 -8.97
CA LEU A 166 -9.84 -14.99 -9.90
C LEU A 166 -11.02 -15.97 -9.80
N TRP A 167 -11.46 -16.29 -8.59
CA TRP A 167 -12.58 -17.21 -8.35
C TRP A 167 -13.90 -16.63 -8.86
N TRP A 168 -14.14 -15.35 -8.66
CA TRP A 168 -15.40 -14.69 -9.01
C TRP A 168 -15.49 -14.29 -10.47
N GLY A 169 -14.42 -13.79 -11.07
CA GLY A 169 -14.38 -13.24 -12.42
C GLY A 169 -13.42 -13.94 -13.39
N GLY A 170 -12.79 -15.07 -12.98
CA GLY A 170 -11.79 -15.74 -13.83
C GLY A 170 -10.57 -14.86 -14.09
N TRP A 171 -9.91 -15.08 -15.22
CA TRP A 171 -8.69 -14.33 -15.58
C TRP A 171 -8.96 -12.82 -15.80
N SER A 172 -10.09 -12.45 -16.41
CA SER A 172 -10.45 -11.04 -16.56
C SER A 172 -10.73 -10.38 -15.22
N GLY A 173 -11.43 -11.07 -14.31
CA GLY A 173 -11.63 -10.60 -12.94
C GLY A 173 -10.32 -10.42 -12.17
N LEU A 174 -9.33 -11.30 -12.32
CA LEU A 174 -8.01 -11.12 -11.74
C LEU A 174 -7.28 -9.91 -12.32
N VAL A 175 -7.25 -9.77 -13.66
CA VAL A 175 -6.55 -8.68 -14.33
C VAL A 175 -7.22 -7.32 -14.03
N VAL A 176 -8.52 -7.24 -14.14
CA VAL A 176 -9.27 -5.99 -13.99
C VAL A 176 -9.59 -5.72 -12.52
N GLY A 177 -10.15 -6.70 -11.81
CA GLY A 177 -10.60 -6.55 -10.43
C GLY A 177 -9.46 -6.46 -9.41
N PHE A 178 -8.33 -7.10 -9.64
CA PHE A 178 -7.19 -7.02 -8.74
C PHE A 178 -6.10 -6.09 -9.29
N PHE A 179 -5.47 -6.41 -10.43
CA PHE A 179 -4.31 -5.65 -10.89
C PHE A 179 -4.66 -4.25 -11.36
N LEU A 180 -5.68 -4.06 -12.21
CA LEU A 180 -6.06 -2.72 -12.65
C LEU A 180 -6.53 -1.87 -11.47
N SER A 181 -7.36 -2.42 -10.57
CA SER A 181 -7.81 -1.69 -9.38
C SER A 181 -6.69 -1.42 -8.36
N THR A 182 -5.53 -2.10 -8.47
CA THR A 182 -4.35 -1.82 -7.62
C THR A 182 -3.56 -0.62 -8.12
N VAL A 183 -3.51 -0.41 -9.44
CA VAL A 183 -2.70 0.67 -10.05
C VAL A 183 -3.47 1.97 -10.29
N LEU A 184 -4.82 1.94 -10.17
CA LEU A 184 -5.66 3.13 -10.22
C LEU A 184 -5.63 3.91 -8.89
#